data_0597734af9530380fa90e9d5ce9d902c
#
_entry.id   0597734af9530380fa90e9d5ce9d902c
#
_cell.length_a   1.000
_cell.length_b   1.000
_cell.length_c   1.000
_cell.angle_alpha   90.00
_cell.angle_beta   90.00
_cell.angle_gamma   90.00
#
_symmetry.space_group_name_H-M   'P 1'
#
loop_
_entity.id
_entity.type
_entity.pdbx_description
1 polymer ?
#
loop_
_entity_poly.entity_id
_entity_poly.type
_entity_poly.pdbx_seq_one_letter_code
_entity_poly.pdbx_strand_id
1 'polypeptide(L)'
;SPVPGLYKTTLKPPPVIRLTAEKALQEQYCSRDILAVLVNCVLTKMNLIFCGMPGIGKTECVKFFSQYVPGNERVITIEDTMEIRYSATNPGKDCIEMRVNDRFDYADAIKASLRLNPKWIMLSEARSKEVKYLLEGWSTGVRGMTTLHTDDVRNIPDRILNMLETRVDADRLENDIYQAMDVGVLIRKKKNGAGQVYRYIDQVCFFDREGQKNKIIMAVTDGKLVLKEFPESLLRRFKREGVDNPLLCSLLDQQLGKDADREVET
;
A
#
# COMPACT_ATOMS: atom_id res chain seq x y z
N SER A 1 30.43 24.98 -26.59
CA SER A 1 30.09 24.56 -25.22
C SER A 1 30.03 23.06 -25.16
N PRO A 2 30.79 22.35 -24.34
CA PRO A 2 30.66 20.93 -24.21
C PRO A 2 29.32 20.61 -23.56
N VAL A 3 28.54 19.75 -24.24
CA VAL A 3 27.38 19.11 -23.67
C VAL A 3 27.81 18.42 -22.37
N PRO A 4 27.18 18.66 -21.22
CA PRO A 4 27.52 17.94 -20.00
C PRO A 4 27.41 16.46 -20.30
N GLY A 5 28.52 15.75 -20.11
CA GLY A 5 28.61 14.34 -20.45
C GLY A 5 27.50 13.56 -19.78
N LEU A 6 26.79 12.77 -20.56
CA LEU A 6 26.04 11.63 -20.08
C LEU A 6 27.01 10.80 -19.24
N TYR A 7 26.94 10.95 -17.92
CA TYR A 7 27.58 9.99 -17.02
C TYR A 7 26.86 8.65 -17.26
N LYS A 8 27.44 7.82 -18.12
CA LYS A 8 27.16 6.39 -18.09
C LYS A 8 27.60 5.89 -16.71
N THR A 9 26.73 5.97 -15.75
CA THR A 9 26.91 5.23 -14.53
C THR A 9 26.74 3.77 -14.90
N THR A 10 27.84 3.08 -15.10
CA THR A 10 27.95 1.62 -15.20
C THR A 10 27.70 0.96 -13.84
N LEU A 11 27.19 1.71 -12.87
CA LEU A 11 26.72 1.18 -11.60
C LEU A 11 25.52 0.29 -11.89
N LYS A 12 25.70 -1.00 -11.74
CA LYS A 12 24.56 -1.92 -11.62
C LYS A 12 23.62 -1.31 -10.59
N PRO A 13 22.32 -1.20 -10.93
CA PRO A 13 21.36 -0.71 -9.94
C PRO A 13 21.56 -1.54 -8.66
N PRO A 14 21.49 -0.91 -7.48
CA PRO A 14 21.68 -1.63 -6.23
C PRO A 14 20.73 -2.85 -6.21
N PRO A 15 21.16 -3.97 -5.62
CA PRO A 15 20.33 -5.16 -5.53
C PRO A 15 19.00 -4.77 -4.88
N VAL A 16 17.91 -5.26 -5.44
CA VAL A 16 16.59 -5.02 -4.87
C VAL A 16 16.48 -5.91 -3.64
N ILE A 17 16.63 -5.30 -2.47
CA ILE A 17 16.40 -6.00 -1.20
C ILE A 17 14.90 -6.21 -1.07
N ARG A 18 14.48 -7.46 -1.09
CA ARG A 18 13.07 -7.83 -0.89
C ARG A 18 12.86 -8.10 0.59
N LEU A 19 11.93 -7.37 1.21
CA LEU A 19 11.44 -7.70 2.54
C LEU A 19 10.61 -8.98 2.44
N THR A 20 10.94 -10.00 3.24
CA THR A 20 10.15 -11.24 3.35
C THR A 20 9.22 -11.16 4.56
N ALA A 21 8.20 -12.04 4.59
CA ALA A 21 7.31 -12.16 5.75
C ALA A 21 8.08 -12.51 7.02
N GLU A 22 9.00 -13.45 6.91
CA GLU A 22 9.86 -13.88 8.01
C GLU A 22 10.69 -12.72 8.56
N LYS A 23 11.39 -11.99 7.69
CA LYS A 23 12.20 -10.84 8.09
C LYS A 23 11.34 -9.73 8.73
N ALA A 24 10.13 -9.49 8.23
CA ALA A 24 9.20 -8.53 8.82
C ALA A 24 8.81 -8.91 10.27
N LEU A 25 8.65 -10.20 10.55
CA LEU A 25 8.38 -10.69 11.90
C LEU A 25 9.62 -10.66 12.80
N GLN A 26 10.77 -11.10 12.30
CA GLN A 26 12.05 -11.09 13.03
C GLN A 26 12.48 -9.65 13.42
N GLU A 27 12.35 -8.71 12.51
CA GLU A 27 12.66 -7.29 12.76
C GLU A 27 11.55 -6.56 13.55
N GLN A 28 10.54 -7.28 14.03
CA GLN A 28 9.40 -6.72 14.79
C GLN A 28 8.67 -5.60 14.03
N TYR A 29 8.64 -5.70 12.70
CA TYR A 29 7.95 -4.73 11.87
C TYR A 29 6.43 -4.74 12.13
N CYS A 30 5.86 -5.91 12.38
CA CYS A 30 4.51 -6.12 12.89
C CYS A 30 4.37 -7.52 13.51
N SER A 31 3.29 -7.77 14.24
CA SER A 31 2.93 -9.11 14.69
C SER A 31 2.41 -9.96 13.52
N ARG A 32 2.41 -11.29 13.69
CA ARG A 32 1.87 -12.24 12.70
C ARG A 32 0.40 -11.94 12.36
N ASP A 33 -0.41 -11.61 13.35
CA ASP A 33 -1.82 -11.32 13.15
C ASP A 33 -2.03 -10.04 12.32
N ILE A 34 -1.26 -8.99 12.60
CA ILE A 34 -1.28 -7.75 11.81
C ILE A 34 -0.85 -8.03 10.37
N LEU A 35 0.20 -8.84 10.19
CA LEU A 35 0.67 -9.22 8.88
C LEU A 35 -0.40 -10.02 8.12
N ALA A 36 -1.04 -11.00 8.77
CA ALA A 36 -2.11 -11.80 8.17
C ALA A 36 -3.29 -10.92 7.71
N VAL A 37 -3.74 -9.99 8.57
CA VAL A 37 -4.81 -9.04 8.21
C VAL A 37 -4.44 -8.23 6.97
N LEU A 38 -3.24 -7.66 6.91
CA LEU A 38 -2.83 -6.81 5.80
C LEU A 38 -2.60 -7.60 4.50
N VAL A 39 -2.05 -8.80 4.58
CA VAL A 39 -1.95 -9.71 3.42
C VAL A 39 -3.34 -10.06 2.92
N ASN A 40 -4.26 -10.40 3.81
CA ASN A 40 -5.64 -10.68 3.45
C ASN A 40 -6.35 -9.46 2.84
N CYS A 41 -6.03 -8.22 3.27
CA CYS A 41 -6.53 -7.01 2.60
C CYS A 41 -6.09 -6.93 1.14
N VAL A 42 -4.84 -7.31 0.82
CA VAL A 42 -4.38 -7.37 -0.58
C VAL A 42 -5.11 -8.49 -1.34
N LEU A 43 -5.18 -9.68 -0.77
CA LEU A 43 -5.85 -10.83 -1.40
C LEU A 43 -7.34 -10.56 -1.66
N THR A 44 -7.99 -9.79 -0.79
CA THR A 44 -9.39 -9.37 -0.93
C THR A 44 -9.56 -8.05 -1.66
N LYS A 45 -8.53 -7.60 -2.37
CA LYS A 45 -8.56 -6.46 -3.30
C LYS A 45 -9.00 -5.16 -2.64
N MET A 46 -8.52 -4.90 -1.44
CA MET A 46 -8.71 -3.62 -0.76
C MET A 46 -7.68 -2.60 -1.23
N ASN A 47 -8.08 -1.33 -1.29
CA ASN A 47 -7.19 -0.22 -1.55
C ASN A 47 -6.42 0.16 -0.28
N LEU A 48 -5.08 0.21 -0.35
CA LEU A 48 -4.22 0.47 0.81
C LEU A 48 -3.49 1.81 0.67
N ILE A 49 -3.50 2.59 1.74
CA ILE A 49 -2.75 3.84 1.84
C ILE A 49 -1.73 3.72 2.96
N PHE A 50 -0.45 3.77 2.59
CA PHE A 50 0.65 3.74 3.55
C PHE A 50 1.07 5.16 3.89
N CYS A 51 1.08 5.50 5.18
CA CYS A 51 1.42 6.85 5.62
C CYS A 51 2.54 6.86 6.66
N GLY A 52 3.04 8.06 6.93
CA GLY A 52 4.15 8.30 7.85
C GLY A 52 5.08 9.40 7.36
N MET A 53 6.07 9.72 8.17
CA MET A 53 7.05 10.77 7.91
C MET A 53 7.91 10.48 6.66
N PRO A 54 8.53 11.51 6.04
CA PRO A 54 9.49 11.31 4.98
C PRO A 54 10.61 10.34 5.37
N GLY A 55 11.01 9.46 4.45
CA GLY A 55 12.09 8.50 4.65
C GLY A 55 11.79 7.36 5.64
N ILE A 56 10.53 7.19 6.07
CA ILE A 56 10.15 6.11 7.00
C ILE A 56 10.07 4.73 6.34
N GLY A 57 10.01 4.67 4.99
CA GLY A 57 9.91 3.42 4.25
C GLY A 57 8.49 3.08 3.77
N LYS A 58 7.66 4.10 3.50
CA LYS A 58 6.31 3.89 2.93
C LYS A 58 6.35 3.11 1.62
N THR A 59 7.25 3.48 0.70
CA THR A 59 7.44 2.79 -0.58
C THR A 59 7.91 1.34 -0.39
N GLU A 60 8.72 1.07 0.65
CA GLU A 60 9.09 -0.31 0.98
C GLU A 60 7.88 -1.15 1.42
N CYS A 61 6.89 -0.54 2.10
CA CYS A 61 5.62 -1.21 2.38
C CYS A 61 4.85 -1.52 1.11
N VAL A 62 4.75 -0.56 0.17
CA VAL A 62 4.11 -0.83 -1.12
C VAL A 62 4.79 -2.00 -1.82
N LYS A 63 6.12 -2.03 -1.88
CA LYS A 63 6.89 -3.17 -2.44
C LYS A 63 6.56 -4.47 -1.72
N PHE A 64 6.57 -4.44 -0.39
CA PHE A 64 6.34 -5.63 0.41
C PHE A 64 4.94 -6.20 0.21
N PHE A 65 3.91 -5.37 0.32
CA PHE A 65 2.54 -5.85 0.17
C PHE A 65 2.16 -6.13 -1.29
N SER A 66 2.77 -5.45 -2.26
CA SER A 66 2.53 -5.70 -3.69
C SER A 66 2.92 -7.11 -4.15
N GLN A 67 3.83 -7.79 -3.43
CA GLN A 67 4.18 -9.17 -3.76
C GLN A 67 3.02 -10.16 -3.57
N TYR A 68 2.02 -9.81 -2.77
CA TYR A 68 0.83 -10.61 -2.52
C TYR A 68 -0.28 -10.39 -3.55
N VAL A 69 -0.13 -9.44 -4.47
CA VAL A 69 -1.04 -9.30 -5.61
C VAL A 69 -0.99 -10.58 -6.45
N PRO A 70 -2.14 -11.18 -6.81
CA PRO A 70 -2.18 -12.40 -7.63
C PRO A 70 -1.43 -12.25 -8.96
N GLY A 71 -0.72 -13.29 -9.38
CA GLY A 71 0.16 -13.24 -10.56
C GLY A 71 -0.55 -13.03 -11.89
N ASN A 72 -1.84 -13.33 -11.97
CA ASN A 72 -2.71 -13.14 -13.13
C ASN A 72 -3.39 -11.76 -13.17
N GLU A 73 -3.07 -10.88 -12.23
CA GLU A 73 -3.63 -9.54 -12.16
C GLU A 73 -2.60 -8.50 -12.65
N ARG A 74 -2.96 -7.73 -13.68
CA ARG A 74 -2.10 -6.69 -14.22
C ARG A 74 -1.93 -5.55 -13.23
N VAL A 75 -0.66 -5.23 -12.92
CA VAL A 75 -0.24 -4.11 -12.08
C VAL A 75 0.33 -3.01 -12.96
N ILE A 76 -0.08 -1.76 -12.72
CA ILE A 76 0.56 -0.58 -13.30
C ILE A 76 1.14 0.24 -12.17
N THR A 77 2.44 0.51 -12.20
CA THR A 77 3.09 1.45 -11.27
C THR A 77 3.31 2.79 -11.95
N ILE A 78 3.11 3.88 -11.22
CA ILE A 78 3.26 5.25 -11.71
C ILE A 78 4.15 6.00 -10.71
N GLU A 79 5.31 6.46 -11.18
CA GLU A 79 6.36 7.02 -10.34
C GLU A 79 7.13 8.14 -11.03
N ASP A 80 7.58 9.14 -10.30
CA ASP A 80 8.56 10.13 -10.78
C ASP A 80 9.99 9.55 -10.69
N THR A 81 10.29 8.87 -9.62
CA THR A 81 11.52 8.10 -9.42
C THR A 81 11.17 6.64 -9.22
N MET A 82 11.78 5.77 -10.01
CA MET A 82 11.48 4.33 -10.01
C MET A 82 11.95 3.66 -8.71
N GLU A 83 11.13 3.73 -7.68
CA GLU A 83 11.40 3.16 -6.36
C GLU A 83 10.73 1.80 -6.16
N ILE A 84 9.47 1.64 -6.61
CA ILE A 84 8.70 0.40 -6.43
C ILE A 84 9.37 -0.75 -7.17
N ARG A 85 9.78 -0.50 -8.45
CA ARG A 85 10.49 -1.49 -9.27
C ARG A 85 9.79 -2.86 -9.25
N TYR A 86 8.49 -2.84 -9.54
CA TYR A 86 7.61 -3.98 -9.38
C TYR A 86 8.06 -5.20 -10.19
N SER A 87 8.51 -5.00 -11.44
CA SER A 87 9.00 -6.07 -12.31
C SER A 87 10.21 -6.81 -11.71
N ALA A 88 11.11 -6.05 -11.08
CA ALA A 88 12.30 -6.62 -10.45
C ALA A 88 11.99 -7.36 -9.13
N THR A 89 10.98 -6.89 -8.38
CA THR A 89 10.56 -7.52 -7.11
C THR A 89 9.58 -8.68 -7.32
N ASN A 90 8.88 -8.73 -8.46
CA ASN A 90 7.85 -9.71 -8.78
C ASN A 90 8.06 -10.32 -10.17
N PRO A 91 9.17 -11.02 -10.41
CA PRO A 91 9.48 -11.57 -11.72
C PRO A 91 8.39 -12.52 -12.22
N GLY A 92 8.01 -12.38 -13.49
CA GLY A 92 6.99 -13.21 -14.14
C GLY A 92 5.55 -12.76 -13.92
N LYS A 93 5.29 -11.71 -13.14
CA LYS A 93 3.96 -11.11 -13.03
C LYS A 93 3.73 -10.06 -14.12
N ASP A 94 2.47 -9.93 -14.59
CA ASP A 94 2.07 -8.93 -15.59
C ASP A 94 2.12 -7.52 -14.98
N CYS A 95 3.02 -6.68 -15.48
CA CYS A 95 3.15 -5.31 -15.01
C CYS A 95 3.58 -4.33 -16.10
N ILE A 96 3.20 -3.07 -15.91
CA ILE A 96 3.66 -1.92 -16.69
C ILE A 96 4.15 -0.87 -15.71
N GLU A 97 5.40 -0.43 -15.86
CA GLU A 97 6.01 0.59 -15.03
C GLU A 97 6.06 1.91 -15.81
N MET A 98 5.31 2.92 -15.36
CA MET A 98 5.22 4.23 -15.97
C MET A 98 6.04 5.23 -15.18
N ARG A 99 6.89 5.98 -15.88
CA ARG A 99 7.62 7.10 -15.30
C ARG A 99 7.00 8.41 -15.75
N VAL A 100 6.64 9.25 -14.78
CA VAL A 100 6.13 10.59 -15.05
C VAL A 100 7.26 11.63 -15.14
N ASN A 101 6.98 12.73 -15.84
CA ASN A 101 7.88 13.86 -16.02
C ASN A 101 7.06 15.12 -16.38
N ASP A 102 7.72 16.23 -16.68
CA ASP A 102 7.08 17.52 -16.98
C ASP A 102 6.12 17.50 -18.20
N ARG A 103 6.23 16.51 -19.10
CA ARG A 103 5.39 16.38 -20.30
C ARG A 103 4.33 15.29 -20.19
N PHE A 104 4.44 14.43 -19.21
CA PHE A 104 3.54 13.31 -18.93
C PHE A 104 3.40 13.19 -17.44
N ASP A 105 2.41 13.87 -16.90
CA ASP A 105 2.20 13.97 -15.46
C ASP A 105 1.44 12.75 -14.88
N TYR A 106 1.26 12.74 -13.57
CA TYR A 106 0.53 11.66 -12.87
C TYR A 106 -0.92 11.52 -13.36
N ALA A 107 -1.59 12.63 -13.67
CA ALA A 107 -2.96 12.62 -14.16
C ALA A 107 -3.04 11.95 -15.55
N ASP A 108 -2.10 12.27 -16.43
CA ASP A 108 -2.00 11.67 -17.75
C ASP A 108 -1.69 10.17 -17.65
N ALA A 109 -0.75 9.80 -16.77
CA ALA A 109 -0.36 8.41 -16.56
C ALA A 109 -1.52 7.57 -16.01
N ILE A 110 -2.29 8.08 -15.04
CA ILE A 110 -3.47 7.39 -14.51
C ILE A 110 -4.52 7.21 -15.61
N LYS A 111 -4.85 8.27 -16.37
CA LYS A 111 -5.81 8.18 -17.47
C LYS A 111 -5.37 7.20 -18.56
N ALA A 112 -4.09 7.18 -18.89
CA ALA A 112 -3.52 6.23 -19.84
C ALA A 112 -3.60 4.80 -19.30
N SER A 113 -3.29 4.61 -18.02
CA SER A 113 -3.30 3.31 -17.37
C SER A 113 -4.67 2.65 -17.40
N LEU A 114 -5.76 3.41 -17.21
CA LEU A 114 -7.12 2.87 -17.24
C LEU A 114 -7.49 2.21 -18.58
N ARG A 115 -6.83 2.59 -19.68
CA ARG A 115 -7.03 1.98 -21.01
C ARG A 115 -6.26 0.67 -21.22
N LEU A 116 -5.37 0.33 -20.28
CA LEU A 116 -4.53 -0.86 -20.35
C LEU A 116 -5.09 -2.05 -19.57
N ASN A 117 -6.36 -1.96 -19.14
CA ASN A 117 -7.07 -2.98 -18.37
C ASN A 117 -6.33 -3.35 -17.07
N PRO A 118 -5.96 -2.40 -16.23
CA PRO A 118 -5.29 -2.68 -14.96
C PRO A 118 -6.23 -3.37 -13.99
N LYS A 119 -5.69 -4.24 -13.16
CA LYS A 119 -6.38 -4.67 -11.94
C LYS A 119 -5.89 -3.86 -10.74
N TRP A 120 -4.62 -3.41 -10.80
CA TRP A 120 -4.00 -2.59 -9.77
C TRP A 120 -3.28 -1.39 -10.37
N ILE A 121 -3.45 -0.22 -9.75
CA ILE A 121 -2.63 0.97 -9.98
C ILE A 121 -1.92 1.32 -8.69
N MET A 122 -0.59 1.38 -8.73
CA MET A 122 0.24 1.74 -7.59
C MET A 122 0.92 3.07 -7.87
N LEU A 123 0.62 4.07 -7.03
CA LEU A 123 1.31 5.35 -7.04
C LEU A 123 2.40 5.35 -5.98
N SER A 124 3.60 5.82 -6.33
CA SER A 124 4.67 5.99 -5.34
C SER A 124 4.27 6.96 -4.24
N GLU A 125 3.62 8.05 -4.58
CA GLU A 125 3.11 9.02 -3.60
C GLU A 125 1.94 9.83 -4.15
N ALA A 126 0.93 10.04 -3.32
CA ALA A 126 -0.18 10.96 -3.56
C ALA A 126 0.17 12.32 -2.92
N ARG A 127 0.33 13.37 -3.73
CA ARG A 127 0.80 14.70 -3.27
C ARG A 127 -0.15 15.84 -3.56
N SER A 128 -0.95 15.74 -4.64
CA SER A 128 -1.73 16.84 -5.18
C SER A 128 -2.97 16.34 -5.90
N LYS A 129 -3.43 17.09 -6.90
CA LYS A 129 -4.64 16.83 -7.69
C LYS A 129 -4.74 15.49 -8.41
N GLU A 130 -3.62 14.75 -8.58
CA GLU A 130 -3.62 13.40 -9.13
C GLU A 130 -4.45 12.42 -8.29
N VAL A 131 -4.61 12.69 -6.99
CA VAL A 131 -5.47 11.93 -6.08
C VAL A 131 -6.88 11.81 -6.61
N LYS A 132 -7.43 12.84 -7.27
CA LYS A 132 -8.75 12.80 -7.89
C LYS A 132 -8.88 11.66 -8.88
N TYR A 133 -7.92 11.53 -9.79
CA TYR A 133 -7.95 10.47 -10.80
C TYR A 133 -7.70 9.08 -10.23
N LEU A 134 -6.91 9.00 -9.16
CA LEU A 134 -6.71 7.77 -8.41
C LEU A 134 -8.02 7.29 -7.77
N LEU A 135 -8.74 8.18 -7.09
CA LEU A 135 -10.05 7.89 -6.49
C LEU A 135 -11.10 7.51 -7.55
N GLU A 136 -11.12 8.21 -8.68
CA GLU A 136 -11.96 7.86 -9.81
C GLU A 136 -11.66 6.44 -10.32
N GLY A 137 -10.39 6.08 -10.48
CA GLY A 137 -9.96 4.73 -10.86
C GLY A 137 -10.41 3.68 -9.85
N TRP A 138 -10.21 3.93 -8.56
CA TRP A 138 -10.63 3.02 -7.49
C TRP A 138 -12.15 2.85 -7.44
N SER A 139 -12.91 3.90 -7.71
CA SER A 139 -14.37 3.83 -7.78
C SER A 139 -14.89 3.00 -8.95
N THR A 140 -14.11 2.83 -10.02
CA THR A 140 -14.47 2.00 -11.17
C THR A 140 -14.08 0.53 -11.04
N GLY A 141 -13.52 0.14 -9.89
CA GLY A 141 -13.17 -1.25 -9.59
C GLY A 141 -11.69 -1.61 -9.80
N VAL A 142 -10.86 -0.67 -10.28
CA VAL A 142 -9.40 -0.79 -10.21
C VAL A 142 -8.98 -0.71 -8.75
N ARG A 143 -8.01 -1.49 -8.34
CA ARG A 143 -7.47 -1.49 -6.98
C ARG A 143 -6.11 -0.81 -6.93
N GLY A 144 -5.66 -0.47 -5.73
CA GLY A 144 -4.39 0.23 -5.67
C GLY A 144 -3.74 0.31 -4.31
N MET A 145 -2.49 0.72 -4.39
CA MET A 145 -1.68 1.08 -3.25
C MET A 145 -1.04 2.43 -3.51
N THR A 146 -1.02 3.29 -2.51
CA THR A 146 -0.30 4.56 -2.58
C THR A 146 0.31 4.94 -1.25
N THR A 147 1.13 5.97 -1.26
CA THR A 147 1.69 6.55 -0.04
C THR A 147 1.25 7.98 0.16
N LEU A 148 1.21 8.41 1.41
CA LEU A 148 0.75 9.72 1.82
C LEU A 148 1.55 10.21 3.03
N HIS A 149 1.72 11.52 3.17
CA HIS A 149 2.31 12.12 4.36
C HIS A 149 1.24 12.51 5.37
N THR A 150 1.13 11.73 6.43
CA THR A 150 0.39 12.06 7.67
C THR A 150 0.97 11.28 8.84
N ASP A 151 0.72 11.72 10.03
CA ASP A 151 1.18 11.15 11.31
C ASP A 151 0.09 10.36 12.05
N ASP A 152 -1.12 10.31 11.50
CA ASP A 152 -2.25 9.52 12.00
C ASP A 152 -3.11 9.03 10.83
N VAL A 153 -3.50 7.76 10.87
CA VAL A 153 -4.34 7.17 9.81
C VAL A 153 -5.71 7.82 9.73
N ARG A 154 -6.21 8.36 10.85
CA ARG A 154 -7.51 9.04 10.92
C ARG A 154 -7.55 10.34 10.12
N ASN A 155 -6.38 10.93 9.87
CA ASN A 155 -6.25 12.17 9.11
C ASN A 155 -6.13 11.93 7.59
N ILE A 156 -6.12 10.68 7.13
CA ILE A 156 -6.01 10.35 5.69
C ILE A 156 -7.15 10.99 4.89
N PRO A 157 -8.44 10.89 5.27
CA PRO A 157 -9.53 11.49 4.52
C PRO A 157 -9.37 13.01 4.36
N ASP A 158 -9.05 13.71 5.45
CA ASP A 158 -8.86 15.17 5.44
C ASP A 158 -7.68 15.58 4.56
N ARG A 159 -6.58 14.81 4.59
CA ARG A 159 -5.41 15.07 3.73
C ARG A 159 -5.77 14.92 2.25
N ILE A 160 -6.54 13.90 1.91
CA ILE A 160 -7.02 13.68 0.54
C ILE A 160 -7.98 14.79 0.13
N LEU A 161 -8.93 15.16 0.98
CA LEU A 161 -9.89 16.25 0.72
C LEU A 161 -9.16 17.56 0.44
N ASN A 162 -8.12 17.88 1.23
CA ASN A 162 -7.31 19.09 1.03
C ASN A 162 -6.54 19.07 -0.31
N MET A 163 -6.17 17.90 -0.83
CA MET A 163 -5.49 17.77 -2.13
C MET A 163 -6.44 17.96 -3.32
N LEU A 164 -7.74 17.77 -3.14
CA LEU A 164 -8.72 17.92 -4.20
C LEU A 164 -9.00 19.38 -4.59
N GLU A 165 -8.46 20.34 -3.82
CA GLU A 165 -8.49 21.80 -4.09
C GLU A 165 -9.92 22.37 -4.34
N THR A 166 -10.97 21.61 -4.05
CA THR A 166 -12.33 22.05 -4.22
C THR A 166 -13.08 21.94 -2.91
N ARG A 167 -13.85 22.97 -2.59
CA ARG A 167 -14.72 23.00 -1.40
C ARG A 167 -16.21 22.92 -1.75
N VAL A 168 -16.50 22.80 -3.04
CA VAL A 168 -17.87 22.63 -3.50
C VAL A 168 -18.28 21.18 -3.21
N ASP A 169 -19.38 21.00 -2.49
CA ASP A 169 -19.87 19.67 -2.07
C ASP A 169 -18.89 18.85 -1.22
N ALA A 170 -18.27 19.47 -0.20
CA ALA A 170 -17.29 18.82 0.67
C ALA A 170 -17.81 17.49 1.25
N ASP A 171 -19.07 17.44 1.70
CA ASP A 171 -19.71 16.24 2.22
C ASP A 171 -19.79 15.10 1.19
N ARG A 172 -20.07 15.46 -0.07
CA ARG A 172 -20.10 14.49 -1.16
C ARG A 172 -18.70 13.95 -1.45
N LEU A 173 -17.71 14.84 -1.51
CA LEU A 173 -16.31 14.46 -1.74
C LEU A 173 -15.77 13.59 -0.61
N GLU A 174 -16.10 13.92 0.63
CA GLU A 174 -15.75 13.06 1.77
C GLU A 174 -16.35 11.67 1.62
N ASN A 175 -17.62 11.59 1.25
CA ASN A 175 -18.28 10.31 0.99
C ASN A 175 -17.61 9.51 -0.12
N ASP A 176 -17.22 10.15 -1.23
CA ASP A 176 -16.52 9.52 -2.35
C ASP A 176 -15.13 9.02 -1.90
N ILE A 177 -14.43 9.77 -1.04
CA ILE A 177 -13.16 9.37 -0.43
C ILE A 177 -13.35 8.10 0.40
N TYR A 178 -14.29 8.08 1.34
CA TYR A 178 -14.54 6.90 2.17
C TYR A 178 -15.03 5.67 1.38
N GLN A 179 -15.68 5.90 0.24
CA GLN A 179 -16.11 4.81 -0.64
C GLN A 179 -14.95 4.20 -1.44
N ALA A 180 -13.95 5.01 -1.78
CA ALA A 180 -12.82 4.58 -2.58
C ALA A 180 -11.67 4.00 -1.74
N MET A 181 -11.52 4.42 -0.49
CA MET A 181 -10.48 3.93 0.41
C MET A 181 -10.96 2.74 1.23
N ASP A 182 -10.03 1.83 1.54
CA ASP A 182 -10.34 0.67 2.38
C ASP A 182 -9.48 0.61 3.64
N VAL A 183 -8.16 0.79 3.51
CA VAL A 183 -7.21 0.56 4.60
C VAL A 183 -6.18 1.68 4.68
N GLY A 184 -6.00 2.22 5.87
CA GLY A 184 -4.89 3.13 6.21
C GLY A 184 -3.87 2.42 7.09
N VAL A 185 -2.57 2.58 6.77
CA VAL A 185 -1.45 1.96 7.50
C VAL A 185 -0.42 3.01 7.82
N LEU A 186 -0.17 3.28 9.12
CA LEU A 186 0.87 4.20 9.56
C LEU A 186 2.12 3.44 9.96
N ILE A 187 3.26 3.89 9.42
CA ILE A 187 4.58 3.38 9.75
C ILE A 187 5.29 4.40 10.62
N ARG A 188 5.88 3.92 11.71
CA ARG A 188 6.73 4.73 12.60
C ARG A 188 8.08 4.08 12.84
N LYS A 189 8.99 4.83 13.43
CA LYS A 189 10.27 4.34 13.96
C LYS A 189 10.31 4.50 15.46
N LYS A 190 10.93 3.54 16.12
CA LYS A 190 11.13 3.51 17.56
C LYS A 190 12.56 3.08 17.87
N LYS A 191 13.08 3.47 19.01
CA LYS A 191 14.37 2.96 19.52
C LYS A 191 14.09 1.82 20.50
N ASN A 192 14.84 0.73 20.35
CA ASN A 192 14.84 -0.32 21.36
C ASN A 192 15.69 0.07 22.58
N GLY A 193 15.71 -0.76 23.63
CA GLY A 193 16.51 -0.53 24.84
C GLY A 193 18.02 -0.40 24.61
N ALA A 194 18.53 -0.91 23.47
CA ALA A 194 19.93 -0.77 23.03
C ALA A 194 20.18 0.48 22.16
N GLY A 195 19.18 1.35 21.98
CA GLY A 195 19.29 2.58 21.17
C GLY A 195 19.19 2.35 19.65
N GLN A 196 19.00 1.12 19.18
CA GLN A 196 18.84 0.81 17.77
C GLN A 196 17.47 1.25 17.28
N VAL A 197 17.44 1.88 16.10
CA VAL A 197 16.19 2.34 15.47
C VAL A 197 15.60 1.22 14.63
N TYR A 198 14.36 0.85 14.91
CA TYR A 198 13.58 -0.05 14.07
C TYR A 198 12.28 0.60 13.60
N ARG A 199 11.77 0.13 12.48
CA ARG A 199 10.49 0.59 11.90
C ARG A 199 9.42 -0.44 12.24
N TYR A 200 8.19 0.05 12.42
CA TYR A 200 7.07 -0.84 12.72
C TYR A 200 5.75 -0.25 12.21
N ILE A 201 4.77 -1.09 11.98
CA ILE A 201 3.40 -0.69 11.72
C ILE A 201 2.78 -0.27 13.04
N ASP A 202 2.53 1.03 13.16
CA ASP A 202 2.03 1.66 14.38
C ASP A 202 0.52 1.65 14.47
N GLN A 203 -0.14 2.01 13.36
CA GLN A 203 -1.59 2.05 13.26
C GLN A 203 -2.08 1.37 11.99
N VAL A 204 -3.23 0.72 12.09
CA VAL A 204 -4.02 0.25 10.94
C VAL A 204 -5.47 0.61 11.21
N CYS A 205 -6.13 1.20 10.22
CA CYS A 205 -7.56 1.42 10.26
C CYS A 205 -8.23 0.93 8.99
N PHE A 206 -9.53 0.63 9.11
CA PHE A 206 -10.42 0.42 7.99
C PHE A 206 -11.33 1.63 7.84
N PHE A 207 -11.50 2.09 6.61
CA PHE A 207 -12.50 3.07 6.25
C PHE A 207 -13.77 2.33 5.85
N ASP A 208 -14.85 2.62 6.52
CA ASP A 208 -16.12 1.96 6.31
C ASP A 208 -17.26 2.99 6.23
N ARG A 209 -18.37 2.58 5.66
CA ARG A 209 -19.54 3.42 5.54
C ARG A 209 -20.77 2.64 5.93
N GLU A 210 -21.41 3.06 7.00
CA GLU A 210 -22.66 2.48 7.47
C GLU A 210 -23.84 3.41 7.14
N GLY A 211 -24.59 3.05 6.09
CA GLY A 211 -25.63 3.93 5.52
C GLY A 211 -25.02 5.21 4.95
N GLN A 212 -25.31 6.34 5.59
CA GLN A 212 -24.78 7.67 5.20
C GLN A 212 -23.63 8.15 6.11
N LYS A 213 -23.20 7.36 7.09
CA LYS A 213 -22.17 7.76 8.05
C LYS A 213 -20.82 7.15 7.69
N ASN A 214 -19.82 8.01 7.54
CA ASN A 214 -18.43 7.62 7.41
C ASN A 214 -17.88 7.17 8.76
N LYS A 215 -17.12 6.07 8.77
CA LYS A 215 -16.62 5.46 10.00
C LYS A 215 -15.16 5.02 9.81
N ILE A 216 -14.35 5.28 10.82
CA ILE A 216 -12.98 4.76 10.91
C ILE A 216 -12.96 3.68 11.99
N ILE A 217 -12.53 2.49 11.63
CA ILE A 217 -12.42 1.34 12.52
C ILE A 217 -10.94 1.07 12.75
N MET A 218 -10.45 1.40 13.95
CA MET A 218 -9.06 1.14 14.31
C MET A 218 -8.85 -0.35 14.55
N ALA A 219 -7.95 -0.96 13.79
CA ALA A 219 -7.57 -2.35 13.96
C ALA A 219 -6.26 -2.50 14.74
N VAL A 220 -5.32 -1.56 14.54
CA VAL A 220 -4.02 -1.55 15.23
C VAL A 220 -3.78 -0.17 15.80
N THR A 221 -3.30 -0.13 17.04
CA THR A 221 -2.85 1.09 17.73
C THR A 221 -1.58 0.76 18.52
N ASP A 222 -0.56 1.64 18.44
CA ASP A 222 0.75 1.46 19.09
C ASP A 222 1.41 0.10 18.74
N GLY A 223 1.23 -0.37 17.51
CA GLY A 223 1.76 -1.65 17.03
C GLY A 223 1.05 -2.89 17.58
N LYS A 224 -0.10 -2.72 18.23
CA LYS A 224 -0.88 -3.82 18.81
C LYS A 224 -2.23 -3.94 18.13
N LEU A 225 -2.63 -5.17 17.84
CA LEU A 225 -3.98 -5.47 17.35
C LEU A 225 -4.98 -5.18 18.46
N VAL A 226 -5.87 -4.19 18.24
CA VAL A 226 -6.91 -3.78 19.20
C VAL A 226 -8.30 -4.22 18.75
N LEU A 227 -8.48 -4.51 17.46
CA LEU A 227 -9.75 -5.01 16.90
C LEU A 227 -9.89 -6.50 17.22
N LYS A 228 -10.65 -6.82 18.26
CA LYS A 228 -10.89 -8.21 18.67
C LYS A 228 -11.92 -8.91 17.80
N GLU A 229 -12.93 -8.18 17.35
CA GLU A 229 -13.99 -8.67 16.49
C GLU A 229 -14.18 -7.75 15.30
N PHE A 230 -14.09 -8.31 14.10
CA PHE A 230 -14.29 -7.54 12.89
C PHE A 230 -15.79 -7.29 12.68
N PRO A 231 -16.21 -6.05 12.39
CA PRO A 231 -17.59 -5.74 12.03
C PRO A 231 -18.07 -6.57 10.85
N GLU A 232 -19.36 -6.86 10.83
CA GLU A 232 -19.96 -7.70 9.78
C GLU A 232 -19.77 -7.11 8.36
N SER A 233 -19.77 -5.78 8.23
CA SER A 233 -19.48 -5.09 6.98
C SER A 233 -18.11 -5.47 6.42
N LEU A 234 -17.08 -5.47 7.28
CA LEU A 234 -15.72 -5.89 6.90
C LEU A 234 -15.63 -7.39 6.66
N LEU A 235 -16.23 -8.23 7.52
CA LEU A 235 -16.23 -9.67 7.33
C LEU A 235 -16.87 -10.07 6.01
N ARG A 236 -17.95 -9.42 5.60
CA ARG A 236 -18.58 -9.66 4.29
C ARG A 236 -17.64 -9.35 3.13
N ARG A 237 -16.80 -8.32 3.25
CA ARG A 237 -15.80 -7.98 2.22
C ARG A 237 -14.72 -9.06 2.11
N PHE A 238 -14.20 -9.52 3.23
CA PHE A 238 -13.23 -10.62 3.28
C PHE A 238 -13.83 -11.92 2.71
N LYS A 239 -15.03 -12.28 3.12
CA LYS A 239 -15.72 -13.51 2.68
C LYS A 239 -16.05 -13.54 1.19
N ARG A 240 -16.31 -12.39 0.55
CA ARG A 240 -16.52 -12.32 -0.92
C ARG A 240 -15.34 -12.86 -1.72
N GLU A 241 -14.14 -12.69 -1.20
CA GLU A 241 -12.89 -13.12 -1.85
C GLU A 241 -12.33 -14.41 -1.18
N GLY A 242 -13.16 -15.12 -0.42
CA GLY A 242 -12.82 -16.43 0.15
C GLY A 242 -12.02 -16.40 1.46
N VAL A 243 -11.96 -15.27 2.16
CA VAL A 243 -11.31 -15.15 3.47
C VAL A 243 -12.35 -15.14 4.58
N ASP A 244 -12.50 -16.26 5.29
CA ASP A 244 -13.47 -16.39 6.39
C ASP A 244 -12.98 -15.72 7.68
N ASN A 245 -11.69 -15.80 7.96
CA ASN A 245 -11.07 -15.20 9.12
C ASN A 245 -9.87 -14.34 8.72
N PRO A 246 -9.94 -13.00 8.87
CA PRO A 246 -8.84 -12.11 8.48
C PRO A 246 -7.53 -12.32 9.24
N LEU A 247 -7.57 -12.94 10.42
CA LEU A 247 -6.37 -13.24 11.24
C LEU A 247 -5.62 -14.51 10.75
N LEU A 248 -6.24 -15.30 9.88
CA LEU A 248 -5.65 -16.51 9.32
C LEU A 248 -5.29 -16.28 7.85
N CYS A 249 -4.07 -16.61 7.46
CA CYS A 249 -3.61 -16.45 6.09
C CYS A 249 -2.76 -17.66 5.67
N SER A 250 -3.39 -18.59 4.94
CA SER A 250 -2.72 -19.82 4.48
C SER A 250 -1.52 -19.55 3.58
N LEU A 251 -1.58 -18.49 2.75
CA LEU A 251 -0.46 -18.09 1.90
C LEU A 251 0.75 -17.67 2.74
N LEU A 252 0.51 -16.92 3.80
CA LEU A 252 1.56 -16.50 4.75
C LEU A 252 2.15 -17.70 5.48
N ASP A 253 1.31 -18.63 5.93
CA ASP A 253 1.76 -19.85 6.62
C ASP A 253 2.62 -20.72 5.73
N GLN A 254 2.26 -20.88 4.45
CA GLN A 254 3.07 -21.60 3.47
C GLN A 254 4.42 -20.93 3.20
N GLN A 255 4.48 -19.60 3.20
CA GLN A 255 5.75 -18.88 3.04
C GLN A 255 6.66 -19.07 4.25
N LEU A 256 6.13 -18.88 5.46
CA LEU A 256 6.89 -19.05 6.71
C LEU A 256 7.36 -20.50 6.91
N GLY A 257 6.55 -21.50 6.52
CA GLY A 257 6.96 -22.91 6.57
C GLY A 257 8.11 -23.25 5.60
N LYS A 258 8.07 -22.73 4.37
CA LYS A 258 9.13 -22.95 3.38
C LYS A 258 10.45 -22.29 3.74
N ASP A 259 10.40 -21.15 4.41
CA ASP A 259 11.60 -20.43 4.84
C ASP A 259 12.27 -21.16 6.03
N ALA A 260 11.49 -21.75 6.94
CA ALA A 260 11.98 -22.58 8.03
C ALA A 260 12.71 -23.84 7.52
N ASP A 261 12.19 -24.50 6.48
CA ASP A 261 12.82 -25.68 5.88
C ASP A 261 14.17 -25.36 5.20
N ARG A 262 14.34 -24.17 4.65
CA ARG A 262 15.60 -23.72 4.02
C ARG A 262 16.71 -23.41 5.00
N GLU A 263 16.39 -22.96 6.22
CA GLU A 263 17.40 -22.72 7.26
C GLU A 263 17.95 -24.02 7.89
N VAL A 264 17.23 -25.14 7.76
CA VAL A 264 17.65 -26.43 8.25
C VAL A 264 18.61 -27.12 7.25
N GLU A 265 18.62 -26.73 5.97
CA GLU A 265 19.48 -27.31 4.92
C GLU A 265 20.80 -26.53 4.70
N THR A 266 21.05 -25.44 5.44
CA THR A 266 22.29 -24.64 5.37
C THR A 266 23.10 -24.78 6.66
#